data_1918d739d603e809e2f777dbaa069cdb
#
_entry.id   1918d739d603e809e2f777dbaa069cdb
#
_cell.length_a   1.000
_cell.length_b   1.000
_cell.length_c   1.000
_cell.angle_alpha   90.00
_cell.angle_beta   90.00
_cell.angle_gamma   90.00
#
_symmetry.space_group_name_H-M   'P 1'
#
loop_
_entity.id
_entity.type
_entity.pdbx_description
1 polymer ?
#
loop_
_entity_poly.entity_id
_entity_poly.type
_entity_poly.pdbx_seq_one_letter_code
_entity_poly.pdbx_strand_id
1 'polypeptide(L)'
;MHSSIFEIKEHTLECQHIREYPRATANTQEDVLHLAIKQYIPRDNPHPEPGDVTIIGAHANGYPKELYEPLWEDIHSRAKTNGFRIRSIWIADLAQEGASSVLNEQLLGNDPSWIDHARDLLHMVNTYRAQMPLPIIGIGHSFGANMLTNLSLMHPRLLTTLIMLDPIIHEYASNPHGHPDPNQLSTFRRDLWPSRTAAESSFRKSKAYSKWDPRVLDRWCQHAIRETPTAIYPHEPAGSTTLNTTKHQECFSFMRPTWEAFSTDNDNKTIIRPDLIPDLYPTSPIQHPFYRPEPINTLLRLPQLRPSVLYIYGSISIVSSPPSRSQKLSLTGSGHGGSGGVQEGKVKEVVLHGIGHLVAQEATTQCADALTPWIGQEIKSWRIQQEEYMEWTQKSLVEKQTLSEEWKRRVGGPLKKTAVKNEGEGSKL
;
A
#
# COMPACT_ATOMS: atom_id res chain seq x y z
N MET A 1 -6.18 -26.05 -2.58
CA MET A 1 -5.27 -26.90 -1.76
C MET A 1 -5.04 -26.16 -0.44
N HIS A 2 -5.17 -26.83 0.68
CA HIS A 2 -4.81 -26.20 1.97
C HIS A 2 -3.30 -26.01 2.02
N SER A 3 -2.84 -24.81 2.39
CA SER A 3 -1.42 -24.56 2.67
C SER A 3 -0.98 -25.53 3.80
N SER A 4 0.11 -26.25 3.60
CA SER A 4 0.69 -27.09 4.64
C SER A 4 1.36 -26.26 5.74
N ILE A 5 1.73 -25.01 5.42
CA ILE A 5 2.49 -24.09 6.28
C ILE A 5 1.57 -23.23 7.13
N PHE A 6 0.48 -22.70 6.53
CA PHE A 6 -0.42 -21.76 7.19
C PHE A 6 -1.81 -22.32 7.43
N GLU A 7 -2.41 -22.00 8.56
CA GLU A 7 -3.85 -21.89 8.71
C GLU A 7 -4.29 -20.58 8.07
N ILE A 8 -5.27 -20.64 7.15
CA ILE A 8 -5.78 -19.47 6.44
C ILE A 8 -7.16 -19.14 6.98
N LYS A 9 -7.34 -17.90 7.46
CA LYS A 9 -8.64 -17.34 7.86
C LYS A 9 -9.04 -16.25 6.90
N GLU A 10 -10.27 -16.29 6.45
CA GLU A 10 -10.85 -15.25 5.60
C GLU A 10 -11.72 -14.32 6.45
N HIS A 11 -11.62 -13.03 6.18
CA HIS A 11 -12.40 -12.01 6.87
C HIS A 11 -13.00 -11.06 5.84
N THR A 12 -14.15 -10.50 6.18
CA THR A 12 -14.76 -9.37 5.47
C THR A 12 -14.78 -8.18 6.42
N LEU A 13 -14.39 -7.02 5.94
CA LEU A 13 -14.36 -5.79 6.70
C LEU A 13 -14.98 -4.67 5.89
N GLU A 14 -15.88 -3.88 6.48
CA GLU A 14 -16.34 -2.64 5.87
C GLU A 14 -15.15 -1.70 5.65
N CYS A 15 -15.11 -1.05 4.49
CA CYS A 15 -14.11 -0.04 4.19
C CYS A 15 -14.30 1.19 5.07
N GLN A 16 -13.30 2.04 5.19
CA GLN A 16 -13.41 3.32 5.87
C GLN A 16 -14.53 4.17 5.24
N HIS A 17 -15.23 4.94 6.07
CA HIS A 17 -16.39 5.73 5.65
C HIS A 17 -15.98 6.95 4.82
N ILE A 18 -16.71 7.20 3.74
CA ILE A 18 -16.50 8.17 2.68
C ILE A 18 -15.16 7.96 1.94
N ARG A 19 -15.28 7.64 0.65
CA ARG A 19 -14.11 7.49 -0.24
C ARG A 19 -13.57 8.86 -0.64
N GLU A 20 -12.30 8.92 -1.05
CA GLU A 20 -11.63 10.17 -1.44
C GLU A 20 -12.35 10.92 -2.56
N TYR A 21 -12.83 10.19 -3.56
CA TYR A 21 -13.49 10.78 -4.72
C TYR A 21 -14.96 10.38 -4.79
N PRO A 22 -15.85 11.32 -5.15
CA PRO A 22 -17.28 11.06 -5.19
C PRO A 22 -17.70 9.89 -6.08
N ARG A 23 -16.96 9.67 -7.20
CA ARG A 23 -17.26 8.59 -8.15
C ARG A 23 -16.52 7.28 -7.85
N ALA A 24 -15.94 7.13 -6.68
CA ALA A 24 -15.40 5.84 -6.23
C ALA A 24 -16.51 4.82 -5.96
N THR A 25 -17.72 5.30 -5.69
CA THR A 25 -18.95 4.52 -5.49
C THR A 25 -19.97 4.81 -6.59
N ALA A 26 -20.87 3.88 -6.87
CA ALA A 26 -21.76 3.94 -8.04
C ALA A 26 -23.12 4.58 -7.76
N ASN A 27 -23.69 4.39 -6.56
CA ASN A 27 -25.07 4.79 -6.28
C ASN A 27 -25.14 6.01 -5.37
N THR A 28 -24.45 5.97 -4.24
CA THR A 28 -24.30 7.11 -3.31
C THR A 28 -22.88 7.19 -2.81
N GLN A 29 -22.44 8.37 -2.35
CA GLN A 29 -21.12 8.52 -1.73
C GLN A 29 -21.01 7.82 -0.38
N GLU A 30 -22.12 7.36 0.17
CA GLU A 30 -22.22 6.64 1.44
C GLU A 30 -22.35 5.12 1.25
N ASP A 31 -22.26 4.62 0.03
CA ASP A 31 -22.24 3.17 -0.24
C ASP A 31 -21.09 2.50 0.54
N VAL A 32 -21.44 1.45 1.27
CA VAL A 32 -20.47 0.72 2.09
C VAL A 32 -19.78 -0.35 1.26
N LEU A 33 -18.52 -0.10 0.93
CA LEU A 33 -17.68 -1.10 0.28
C LEU A 33 -17.06 -2.04 1.32
N HIS A 34 -16.64 -3.23 0.88
CA HIS A 34 -16.07 -4.26 1.73
C HIS A 34 -14.71 -4.74 1.22
N LEU A 35 -13.81 -5.04 2.15
CA LEU A 35 -12.55 -5.72 1.86
C LEU A 35 -12.68 -7.22 2.10
N ALA A 36 -12.19 -8.01 1.16
CA ALA A 36 -11.89 -9.41 1.35
C ALA A 36 -10.43 -9.56 1.84
N ILE A 37 -10.25 -10.08 3.04
CA ILE A 37 -8.96 -10.17 3.72
C ILE A 37 -8.60 -11.63 3.94
N LYS A 38 -7.32 -11.98 3.77
CA LYS A 38 -6.75 -13.24 4.24
C LYS A 38 -5.76 -13.02 5.38
N GLN A 39 -5.89 -13.82 6.41
CA GLN A 39 -4.96 -13.96 7.52
C GLN A 39 -4.29 -15.32 7.42
N TYR A 40 -2.97 -15.34 7.34
CA TYR A 40 -2.15 -16.55 7.31
C TYR A 40 -1.45 -16.70 8.66
N ILE A 41 -1.76 -17.78 9.38
CA ILE A 41 -1.21 -18.09 10.71
C ILE A 41 -0.29 -19.30 10.57
N PRO A 42 1.02 -19.18 10.88
CA PRO A 42 1.94 -20.30 10.78
C PRO A 42 1.51 -21.47 11.71
N ARG A 43 1.38 -22.67 11.16
CA ARG A 43 0.98 -23.87 11.93
C ARG A 43 2.01 -24.29 12.95
N ASP A 44 3.28 -23.93 12.75
CA ASP A 44 4.38 -24.17 13.68
C ASP A 44 4.53 -23.06 14.74
N ASN A 45 3.63 -22.05 14.74
CA ASN A 45 3.55 -21.01 15.76
C ASN A 45 2.09 -20.73 16.19
N PRO A 46 1.37 -21.74 16.72
CA PRO A 46 -0.05 -21.60 17.10
C PRO A 46 -0.26 -20.69 18.32
N HIS A 47 0.78 -20.49 19.14
CA HIS A 47 0.78 -19.65 20.34
C HIS A 47 1.89 -18.59 20.22
N PRO A 48 1.66 -17.51 19.43
CA PRO A 48 2.66 -16.52 19.20
C PRO A 48 2.94 -15.69 20.47
N GLU A 49 4.23 -15.38 20.68
CA GLU A 49 4.73 -14.63 21.84
C GLU A 49 4.84 -13.12 21.54
N PRO A 50 4.96 -12.26 22.57
CA PRO A 50 5.32 -10.87 22.37
C PRO A 50 6.62 -10.73 21.58
N GLY A 51 6.62 -9.89 20.54
CA GLY A 51 7.78 -9.73 19.65
C GLY A 51 7.77 -10.63 18.41
N ASP A 52 6.81 -11.58 18.31
CA ASP A 52 6.52 -12.27 17.06
C ASP A 52 5.86 -11.31 16.06
N VAL A 53 6.31 -11.36 14.82
CA VAL A 53 6.06 -10.34 13.80
C VAL A 53 4.67 -10.47 13.17
N THR A 54 3.93 -9.38 13.13
CA THR A 54 2.77 -9.23 12.25
C THR A 54 3.21 -8.63 10.91
N ILE A 55 2.81 -9.21 9.79
CA ILE A 55 3.09 -8.67 8.45
C ILE A 55 1.78 -8.18 7.83
N ILE A 56 1.79 -6.99 7.24
CA ILE A 56 0.71 -6.43 6.43
C ILE A 56 1.20 -6.37 4.98
N GLY A 57 0.56 -7.13 4.10
CA GLY A 57 0.79 -7.10 2.66
C GLY A 57 -0.10 -6.08 1.95
N ALA A 58 0.41 -5.52 0.83
CA ALA A 58 -0.39 -4.75 -0.12
C ALA A 58 0.04 -5.11 -1.55
N HIS A 59 -0.92 -5.58 -2.34
CA HIS A 59 -0.69 -6.16 -3.66
C HIS A 59 -0.51 -5.11 -4.76
N ALA A 60 -0.02 -5.52 -5.94
CA ALA A 60 0.07 -4.69 -7.13
C ALA A 60 -1.27 -4.61 -7.87
N ASN A 61 -1.47 -3.55 -8.66
CA ASN A 61 -2.68 -3.28 -9.42
C ASN A 61 -3.09 -4.45 -10.33
N GLY A 62 -4.34 -4.87 -10.25
CA GLY A 62 -4.92 -5.93 -11.05
C GLY A 62 -4.64 -7.35 -10.55
N TYR A 63 -3.84 -7.52 -9.49
CA TYR A 63 -3.40 -8.83 -9.00
C TYR A 63 -4.07 -9.17 -7.67
N PRO A 64 -4.77 -10.34 -7.57
CA PRO A 64 -5.36 -10.76 -6.32
C PRO A 64 -4.29 -11.06 -5.26
N LYS A 65 -4.65 -10.86 -3.99
CA LYS A 65 -3.79 -11.04 -2.82
C LYS A 65 -3.12 -12.41 -2.73
N GLU A 66 -3.75 -13.44 -3.28
CA GLU A 66 -3.26 -14.82 -3.27
C GLU A 66 -1.97 -15.04 -4.06
N LEU A 67 -1.62 -14.12 -4.96
CA LEU A 67 -0.36 -14.20 -5.72
C LEU A 67 0.88 -14.05 -4.83
N TYR A 68 0.70 -13.56 -3.63
CA TYR A 68 1.78 -13.38 -2.64
C TYR A 68 1.95 -14.59 -1.73
N GLU A 69 1.09 -15.61 -1.79
CA GLU A 69 1.21 -16.82 -0.98
C GLU A 69 2.57 -17.51 -1.10
N PRO A 70 3.15 -17.68 -2.32
CA PRO A 70 4.50 -18.24 -2.44
C PRO A 70 5.59 -17.38 -1.76
N LEU A 71 5.44 -16.06 -1.77
CA LEU A 71 6.36 -15.17 -1.06
C LEU A 71 6.23 -15.33 0.46
N TRP A 72 5.01 -15.48 0.97
CA TRP A 72 4.77 -15.73 2.39
C TRP A 72 5.39 -17.05 2.85
N GLU A 73 5.29 -18.11 2.05
CA GLU A 73 5.91 -19.41 2.31
C GLU A 73 7.44 -19.30 2.32
N ASP A 74 8.02 -18.60 1.34
CA ASP A 74 9.45 -18.37 1.24
C ASP A 74 10.00 -17.52 2.40
N ILE A 75 9.28 -16.49 2.85
CA ILE A 75 9.63 -15.69 4.04
C ILE A 75 9.57 -16.55 5.30
N HIS A 76 8.49 -17.31 5.48
CA HIS A 76 8.33 -18.16 6.64
C HIS A 76 9.48 -19.16 6.80
N SER A 77 9.89 -19.79 5.70
CA SER A 77 10.99 -20.77 5.70
C SER A 77 12.33 -20.18 6.16
N ARG A 78 12.52 -18.87 6.03
CA ARG A 78 13.75 -18.11 6.35
C ARG A 78 13.69 -17.35 7.68
N ALA A 79 12.49 -17.16 8.22
CA ALA A 79 12.27 -16.29 9.37
C ALA A 79 13.12 -16.66 10.59
N LYS A 80 13.11 -17.95 10.99
CA LYS A 80 13.83 -18.43 12.16
C LYS A 80 15.35 -18.27 12.04
N THR A 81 15.92 -18.54 10.89
CA THR A 81 17.38 -18.37 10.64
C THR A 81 17.80 -16.90 10.62
N ASN A 82 16.85 -15.99 10.39
CA ASN A 82 17.06 -14.55 10.44
C ASN A 82 16.62 -13.91 11.78
N GLY A 83 16.35 -14.72 12.81
CA GLY A 83 16.15 -14.27 14.18
C GLY A 83 14.78 -13.69 14.50
N PHE A 84 13.74 -14.02 13.72
CA PHE A 84 12.36 -13.66 14.01
C PHE A 84 11.38 -14.81 13.76
N ARG A 85 10.19 -14.70 14.35
CA ARG A 85 9.06 -15.61 14.13
C ARG A 85 7.89 -14.80 13.62
N ILE A 86 7.08 -15.40 12.76
CA ILE A 86 5.87 -14.78 12.24
C ILE A 86 4.69 -15.14 13.14
N ARG A 87 3.97 -14.13 13.62
CA ARG A 87 2.67 -14.25 14.29
C ARG A 87 1.57 -14.54 13.28
N SER A 88 1.44 -13.66 12.31
CA SER A 88 0.48 -13.78 11.22
C SER A 88 0.82 -12.82 10.08
N ILE A 89 0.31 -13.14 8.89
CA ILE A 89 0.40 -12.27 7.72
C ILE A 89 -1.02 -11.91 7.32
N TRP A 90 -1.27 -10.62 7.09
CA TRP A 90 -2.56 -10.10 6.68
C TRP A 90 -2.42 -9.40 5.34
N ILE A 91 -3.32 -9.68 4.42
CA ILE A 91 -3.41 -8.98 3.15
C ILE A 91 -4.86 -8.86 2.73
N ALA A 92 -5.26 -7.66 2.31
CA ALA A 92 -6.58 -7.37 1.76
C ALA A 92 -6.46 -7.10 0.26
N ASP A 93 -7.46 -7.53 -0.52
CA ASP A 93 -7.68 -6.95 -1.84
C ASP A 93 -8.21 -5.52 -1.69
N LEU A 94 -7.84 -4.61 -2.61
CA LEU A 94 -8.46 -3.30 -2.67
C LEU A 94 -9.97 -3.44 -2.92
N ALA A 95 -10.76 -2.46 -2.48
CA ALA A 95 -12.21 -2.50 -2.62
C ALA A 95 -12.69 -2.78 -4.05
N GLN A 96 -11.95 -2.31 -5.05
CA GLN A 96 -12.26 -2.48 -6.48
C GLN A 96 -11.51 -3.64 -7.17
N GLU A 97 -10.72 -4.44 -6.42
CA GLU A 97 -9.89 -5.50 -7.00
C GLU A 97 -10.09 -6.85 -6.31
N GLY A 98 -9.65 -7.92 -6.97
CA GLY A 98 -9.65 -9.28 -6.43
C GLY A 98 -11.03 -9.73 -5.93
N ALA A 99 -11.05 -10.44 -4.82
CA ALA A 99 -12.30 -10.90 -4.20
C ALA A 99 -13.13 -9.74 -3.62
N SER A 100 -12.50 -8.61 -3.22
CA SER A 100 -13.23 -7.42 -2.78
C SER A 100 -14.11 -6.85 -3.91
N SER A 101 -13.61 -6.79 -5.14
CA SER A 101 -14.40 -6.30 -6.28
C SER A 101 -15.62 -7.15 -6.57
N VAL A 102 -15.56 -8.44 -6.25
CA VAL A 102 -16.73 -9.34 -6.39
C VAL A 102 -17.78 -9.03 -5.32
N LEU A 103 -17.35 -8.75 -4.08
CA LEU A 103 -18.27 -8.32 -3.02
C LEU A 103 -18.95 -6.99 -3.34
N ASN A 104 -18.22 -6.09 -4.01
CA ASN A 104 -18.63 -4.71 -4.24
C ASN A 104 -19.17 -4.44 -5.65
N GLU A 105 -19.32 -5.44 -6.51
CA GLU A 105 -19.53 -5.23 -7.96
C GLU A 105 -20.71 -4.35 -8.35
N GLN A 106 -21.75 -4.24 -7.51
CA GLN A 106 -22.91 -3.39 -7.71
C GLN A 106 -22.71 -1.95 -7.17
N LEU A 107 -21.64 -1.72 -6.44
CA LEU A 107 -21.38 -0.49 -5.70
C LEU A 107 -20.16 0.28 -6.22
N LEU A 108 -19.34 -0.34 -7.09
CA LEU A 108 -18.11 0.25 -7.59
C LEU A 108 -18.36 1.33 -8.63
N GLY A 109 -17.77 2.50 -8.43
CA GLY A 109 -17.70 3.57 -9.41
C GLY A 109 -16.46 3.47 -10.31
N ASN A 110 -16.05 4.60 -10.88
CA ASN A 110 -14.97 4.67 -11.87
C ASN A 110 -13.80 5.57 -11.47
N ASP A 111 -13.71 6.02 -10.22
CA ASP A 111 -12.68 6.95 -9.76
C ASP A 111 -12.14 6.56 -8.37
N PRO A 112 -11.47 5.40 -8.22
CA PRO A 112 -10.89 4.99 -6.96
C PRO A 112 -9.62 5.78 -6.63
N SER A 113 -9.36 6.04 -5.33
CA SER A 113 -8.10 6.57 -4.83
C SER A 113 -7.24 5.49 -4.18
N TRP A 114 -5.91 5.60 -4.35
CA TRP A 114 -4.96 4.71 -3.65
C TRP A 114 -4.91 5.01 -2.14
N ILE A 115 -5.17 6.27 -1.76
CA ILE A 115 -5.20 6.69 -0.35
C ILE A 115 -6.32 6.00 0.42
N ASP A 116 -7.42 5.67 -0.23
CA ASP A 116 -8.51 4.94 0.40
C ASP A 116 -8.06 3.59 0.95
N HIS A 117 -7.26 2.84 0.20
CA HIS A 117 -6.75 1.55 0.71
C HIS A 117 -5.79 1.73 1.89
N ALA A 118 -4.99 2.78 1.91
CA ALA A 118 -4.13 3.08 3.06
C ALA A 118 -4.97 3.35 4.34
N ARG A 119 -6.11 4.03 4.21
CA ARG A 119 -7.08 4.26 5.31
C ARG A 119 -7.80 2.96 5.70
N ASP A 120 -8.17 2.14 4.73
CA ASP A 120 -8.78 0.83 4.94
C ASP A 120 -7.85 -0.10 5.72
N LEU A 121 -6.55 -0.11 5.39
CA LEU A 121 -5.55 -0.89 6.13
C LEU A 121 -5.36 -0.36 7.56
N LEU A 122 -5.43 0.95 7.78
CA LEU A 122 -5.43 1.53 9.13
C LEU A 122 -6.68 1.10 9.92
N HIS A 123 -7.83 1.10 9.26
CA HIS A 123 -9.08 0.62 9.85
C HIS A 123 -9.01 -0.88 10.17
N MET A 124 -8.45 -1.70 9.28
CA MET A 124 -8.19 -3.13 9.51
C MET A 124 -7.34 -3.36 10.77
N VAL A 125 -6.23 -2.62 10.91
CA VAL A 125 -5.36 -2.73 12.10
C VAL A 125 -6.12 -2.36 13.38
N ASN A 126 -6.92 -1.30 13.35
CA ASN A 126 -7.70 -0.87 14.51
C ASN A 126 -8.79 -1.89 14.89
N THR A 127 -9.43 -2.49 13.89
CA THR A 127 -10.47 -3.51 14.10
C THR A 127 -9.88 -4.80 14.67
N TYR A 128 -8.76 -5.27 14.13
CA TYR A 128 -8.12 -6.52 14.54
C TYR A 128 -6.92 -6.31 15.48
N ARG A 129 -6.86 -5.18 16.19
CA ARG A 129 -5.73 -4.77 17.05
C ARG A 129 -5.23 -5.84 18.02
N ALA A 130 -6.12 -6.65 18.58
CA ALA A 130 -5.74 -7.71 19.50
C ALA A 130 -4.94 -8.84 18.81
N GLN A 131 -5.08 -8.98 17.49
CA GLN A 131 -4.39 -9.97 16.66
C GLN A 131 -3.17 -9.38 15.93
N MET A 132 -3.03 -8.05 15.96
CA MET A 132 -1.96 -7.29 15.29
C MET A 132 -1.11 -6.46 16.28
N PRO A 133 -0.53 -7.07 17.34
CA PRO A 133 0.39 -6.33 18.20
C PRO A 133 1.70 -6.02 17.47
N LEU A 134 2.44 -5.05 17.99
CA LEU A 134 3.81 -4.76 17.53
C LEU A 134 4.76 -5.94 17.81
N PRO A 135 5.78 -6.14 16.94
CA PRO A 135 6.16 -5.33 15.79
C PRO A 135 5.30 -5.64 14.56
N ILE A 136 4.96 -4.62 13.77
CA ILE A 136 4.22 -4.74 12.52
C ILE A 136 5.13 -4.34 11.36
N ILE A 137 5.16 -5.13 10.30
CA ILE A 137 5.97 -4.91 9.10
C ILE A 137 5.05 -4.74 7.90
N GLY A 138 5.35 -3.75 7.06
CA GLY A 138 4.67 -3.56 5.78
C GLY A 138 5.46 -4.19 4.63
N ILE A 139 4.82 -4.96 3.76
CA ILE A 139 5.40 -5.45 2.50
C ILE A 139 4.44 -5.08 1.37
N GLY A 140 4.82 -4.07 0.56
CA GLY A 140 4.00 -3.57 -0.53
C GLY A 140 4.66 -3.73 -1.88
N HIS A 141 3.88 -4.05 -2.91
CA HIS A 141 4.33 -4.18 -4.28
C HIS A 141 3.70 -3.11 -5.17
N SER A 142 4.53 -2.44 -6.00
CA SER A 142 4.03 -1.49 -6.99
C SER A 142 3.23 -0.35 -6.32
N PHE A 143 1.95 -0.16 -6.67
CA PHE A 143 1.08 0.83 -6.02
C PHE A 143 0.75 0.45 -4.55
N GLY A 144 0.74 -0.84 -4.20
CA GLY A 144 0.59 -1.28 -2.82
C GLY A 144 1.72 -0.76 -1.91
N ALA A 145 2.94 -0.62 -2.44
CA ALA A 145 4.04 0.02 -1.73
C ALA A 145 3.78 1.52 -1.48
N ASN A 146 3.17 2.22 -2.45
CA ASN A 146 2.73 3.60 -2.27
C ASN A 146 1.68 3.71 -1.16
N MET A 147 0.70 2.80 -1.15
CA MET A 147 -0.36 2.77 -0.13
C MET A 147 0.18 2.52 1.27
N LEU A 148 1.11 1.58 1.46
CA LEU A 148 1.76 1.34 2.76
C LEU A 148 2.66 2.51 3.18
N THR A 149 3.27 3.22 2.22
CA THR A 149 3.98 4.46 2.50
C THR A 149 3.04 5.51 3.07
N ASN A 150 1.86 5.70 2.46
CA ASN A 150 0.86 6.63 2.96
C ASN A 150 0.26 6.19 4.30
N LEU A 151 0.05 4.90 4.53
CA LEU A 151 -0.30 4.36 5.85
C LEU A 151 0.75 4.76 6.91
N SER A 152 2.04 4.62 6.59
CA SER A 152 3.14 5.03 7.48
C SER A 152 3.20 6.53 7.72
N LEU A 153 2.80 7.34 6.73
CA LEU A 153 2.72 8.79 6.87
C LEU A 153 1.50 9.24 7.69
N MET A 154 0.40 8.50 7.65
CA MET A 154 -0.77 8.73 8.52
C MET A 154 -0.52 8.27 9.95
N HIS A 155 0.18 7.16 10.14
CA HIS A 155 0.51 6.61 11.46
C HIS A 155 2.00 6.26 11.55
N PRO A 156 2.89 7.23 11.86
CA PRO A 156 4.35 7.08 11.74
C PRO A 156 5.00 6.02 12.65
N ARG A 157 4.30 5.51 13.67
CA ARG A 157 4.76 4.47 14.58
C ARG A 157 4.15 3.09 14.34
N LEU A 158 3.26 2.98 13.35
CA LEU A 158 2.54 1.73 13.10
C LEU A 158 3.46 0.63 12.60
N LEU A 159 4.26 0.95 11.58
CA LEU A 159 5.16 -0.02 10.96
C LEU A 159 6.58 0.13 11.53
N THR A 160 7.15 -0.99 11.95
CA THR A 160 8.55 -1.07 12.39
C THR A 160 9.49 -0.88 11.21
N THR A 161 9.19 -1.51 10.10
CA THR A 161 9.92 -1.36 8.82
C THR A 161 8.96 -1.55 7.65
N LEU A 162 9.34 -1.02 6.50
CA LEU A 162 8.59 -1.09 5.26
C LEU A 162 9.47 -1.67 4.14
N ILE A 163 8.99 -2.74 3.51
CA ILE A 163 9.61 -3.35 2.34
C ILE A 163 8.81 -2.93 1.11
N MET A 164 9.47 -2.28 0.17
CA MET A 164 8.88 -1.77 -1.06
C MET A 164 9.39 -2.55 -2.27
N LEU A 165 8.53 -3.40 -2.82
CA LEU A 165 8.80 -4.18 -4.01
C LEU A 165 8.44 -3.34 -5.25
N ASP A 166 9.45 -2.80 -5.90
CA ASP A 166 9.38 -1.97 -7.12
C ASP A 166 8.26 -0.90 -7.09
N PRO A 167 8.29 0.04 -6.15
CA PRO A 167 7.18 0.94 -5.83
C PRO A 167 6.88 1.95 -6.93
N ILE A 168 5.58 2.25 -7.14
CA ILE A 168 5.12 3.36 -7.97
C ILE A 168 5.11 4.65 -7.15
N ILE A 169 6.28 5.25 -7.05
CA ILE A 169 6.56 6.56 -6.43
C ILE A 169 7.52 7.29 -7.35
N HIS A 170 7.08 8.38 -7.97
CA HIS A 170 7.85 9.12 -8.99
C HIS A 170 7.37 10.56 -9.10
N GLU A 171 8.08 11.37 -9.85
CA GLU A 171 7.92 12.83 -9.94
C GLU A 171 6.84 13.33 -10.92
N TYR A 172 6.13 12.43 -11.57
CA TYR A 172 5.12 12.79 -12.57
C TYR A 172 3.76 12.19 -12.22
N ALA A 173 2.70 12.91 -12.58
CA ALA A 173 1.31 12.49 -12.38
C ALA A 173 0.71 11.78 -13.61
N SER A 174 1.39 11.74 -14.73
CA SER A 174 1.02 11.00 -15.93
C SER A 174 2.26 10.35 -16.54
N ASN A 175 2.09 9.29 -17.33
CA ASN A 175 3.23 8.56 -17.91
C ASN A 175 3.98 9.41 -18.97
N PRO A 176 5.18 9.91 -18.69
CA PRO A 176 5.93 10.76 -19.61
C PRO A 176 6.64 9.98 -20.72
N HIS A 177 6.73 8.66 -20.62
CA HIS A 177 7.62 7.85 -21.43
C HIS A 177 6.94 7.12 -22.61
N GLY A 178 5.63 7.35 -22.80
CA GLY A 178 4.92 6.79 -23.95
C GLY A 178 4.71 5.28 -23.85
N HIS A 179 5.37 4.45 -24.55
CA HIS A 179 4.99 3.07 -24.80
C HIS A 179 5.96 2.02 -24.24
N PRO A 180 5.45 0.82 -23.90
CA PRO A 180 4.03 0.49 -23.74
C PRO A 180 3.45 1.05 -22.44
N ASP A 181 2.35 1.78 -22.55
CA ASP A 181 1.62 2.26 -21.36
C ASP A 181 0.83 1.08 -20.78
N PRO A 182 1.02 0.71 -19.49
CA PRO A 182 0.25 -0.35 -18.84
C PRO A 182 -1.26 -0.14 -18.95
N ASN A 183 -1.73 1.10 -18.88
CA ASN A 183 -3.15 1.43 -19.04
C ASN A 183 -3.66 1.09 -20.44
N GLN A 184 -2.89 1.40 -21.49
CA GLN A 184 -3.23 1.03 -22.87
C GLN A 184 -3.27 -0.49 -23.04
N LEU A 185 -2.29 -1.22 -22.51
CA LEU A 185 -2.26 -2.68 -22.57
C LEU A 185 -3.48 -3.29 -21.89
N SER A 186 -3.85 -2.80 -20.69
CA SER A 186 -5.00 -3.31 -19.95
C SER A 186 -6.33 -2.96 -20.62
N THR A 187 -6.46 -1.77 -21.20
CA THR A 187 -7.67 -1.33 -21.91
C THR A 187 -8.04 -2.28 -23.05
N PHE A 188 -7.08 -2.72 -23.84
CA PHE A 188 -7.30 -3.53 -25.03
C PHE A 188 -7.06 -5.03 -24.83
N ARG A 189 -6.72 -5.48 -23.63
CA ARG A 189 -6.53 -6.91 -23.37
C ARG A 189 -7.85 -7.67 -23.43
N ARG A 190 -7.73 -8.96 -23.79
CA ARG A 190 -8.83 -9.90 -23.65
C ARG A 190 -9.19 -10.12 -22.20
N ASP A 191 -10.49 -10.18 -21.90
CA ASP A 191 -11.04 -10.35 -20.55
C ASP A 191 -12.26 -11.30 -20.48
N LEU A 192 -12.64 -11.94 -21.60
CA LEU A 192 -13.69 -12.96 -21.66
C LEU A 192 -13.15 -14.23 -22.32
N TRP A 193 -13.49 -15.37 -21.74
CA TRP A 193 -13.15 -16.71 -22.24
C TRP A 193 -14.38 -17.62 -22.18
N PRO A 194 -14.50 -18.59 -23.11
CA PRO A 194 -15.67 -19.49 -23.16
C PRO A 194 -15.74 -20.46 -21.97
N SER A 195 -14.66 -20.63 -21.21
CA SER A 195 -14.59 -21.47 -20.02
C SER A 195 -13.36 -21.14 -19.16
N ARG A 196 -13.36 -21.56 -17.89
CA ARG A 196 -12.20 -21.47 -16.99
C ARG A 196 -10.97 -22.17 -17.59
N THR A 197 -11.13 -23.39 -18.14
CA THR A 197 -10.04 -24.14 -18.78
C THR A 197 -9.43 -23.37 -19.96
N ALA A 198 -10.28 -22.68 -20.77
CA ALA A 198 -9.80 -21.85 -21.86
C ALA A 198 -9.00 -20.64 -21.37
N ALA A 199 -9.45 -19.99 -20.29
CA ALA A 199 -8.74 -18.89 -19.64
C ALA A 199 -7.38 -19.34 -19.10
N GLU A 200 -7.33 -20.40 -18.31
CA GLU A 200 -6.10 -20.97 -17.74
C GLU A 200 -5.11 -21.37 -18.83
N SER A 201 -5.58 -22.05 -19.89
CA SER A 201 -4.73 -22.41 -21.04
C SER A 201 -4.15 -21.18 -21.73
N SER A 202 -4.94 -20.09 -21.85
CA SER A 202 -4.45 -18.85 -22.45
C SER A 202 -3.35 -18.20 -21.62
N PHE A 203 -3.48 -18.19 -20.29
CA PHE A 203 -2.46 -17.64 -19.37
C PHE A 203 -1.18 -18.47 -19.41
N ARG A 204 -1.26 -19.78 -19.29
CA ARG A 204 -0.10 -20.68 -19.31
C ARG A 204 0.69 -20.64 -20.63
N LYS A 205 0.02 -20.33 -21.76
CA LYS A 205 0.66 -20.17 -23.09
C LYS A 205 1.18 -18.75 -23.35
N SER A 206 0.79 -17.78 -22.55
CA SER A 206 1.14 -16.38 -22.75
C SER A 206 2.60 -16.10 -22.38
N LYS A 207 3.32 -15.43 -23.27
CA LYS A 207 4.69 -14.95 -23.01
C LYS A 207 4.76 -13.95 -21.82
N ALA A 208 3.68 -13.23 -21.55
CA ALA A 208 3.62 -12.28 -20.43
C ALA A 208 3.80 -12.95 -19.06
N TYR A 209 3.30 -14.20 -18.92
CA TYR A 209 3.38 -14.96 -17.66
C TYR A 209 4.53 -15.99 -17.65
N SER A 210 5.29 -16.12 -18.74
CA SER A 210 6.32 -17.18 -18.86
C SER A 210 7.49 -17.01 -17.90
N LYS A 211 7.70 -15.82 -17.38
CA LYS A 211 8.74 -15.50 -16.40
C LYS A 211 8.30 -15.62 -14.94
N TRP A 212 7.02 -15.85 -14.71
CA TRP A 212 6.50 -15.95 -13.35
C TRP A 212 6.93 -17.27 -12.70
N ASP A 213 7.12 -17.22 -11.38
CA ASP A 213 7.23 -18.44 -10.58
C ASP A 213 5.98 -19.31 -10.84
N PRO A 214 6.15 -20.59 -11.17
CA PRO A 214 5.02 -21.49 -11.46
C PRO A 214 3.98 -21.53 -10.34
N ARG A 215 4.40 -21.41 -9.06
CA ARG A 215 3.50 -21.35 -7.91
C ARG A 215 2.59 -20.13 -7.98
N VAL A 216 3.12 -18.99 -8.42
CA VAL A 216 2.36 -17.73 -8.58
C VAL A 216 1.37 -17.84 -9.73
N LEU A 217 1.79 -18.43 -10.87
CA LEU A 217 0.89 -18.65 -12.01
C LEU A 217 -0.24 -19.61 -11.65
N ASP A 218 0.00 -20.61 -10.82
CA ASP A 218 -1.05 -21.49 -10.31
C ASP A 218 -2.07 -20.73 -9.44
N ARG A 219 -1.60 -19.80 -8.57
CA ARG A 219 -2.48 -18.92 -7.79
C ARG A 219 -3.29 -17.98 -8.69
N TRP A 220 -2.67 -17.43 -9.75
CA TRP A 220 -3.38 -16.62 -10.73
C TRP A 220 -4.53 -17.40 -11.37
N CYS A 221 -4.28 -18.57 -11.90
CA CYS A 221 -5.32 -19.42 -12.50
C CYS A 221 -6.42 -19.80 -11.50
N GLN A 222 -6.09 -19.98 -10.23
CA GLN A 222 -7.03 -20.34 -9.20
C GLN A 222 -7.90 -19.17 -8.74
N HIS A 223 -7.32 -17.98 -8.54
CA HIS A 223 -7.95 -16.87 -7.81
C HIS A 223 -8.29 -15.64 -8.65
N ALA A 224 -7.74 -15.50 -9.87
CA ALA A 224 -8.03 -14.33 -10.71
C ALA A 224 -9.29 -14.48 -11.59
N ILE A 225 -9.79 -15.70 -11.77
CA ILE A 225 -10.85 -16.04 -12.73
C ILE A 225 -12.16 -16.27 -12.00
N ARG A 226 -13.25 -15.68 -12.51
CA ARG A 226 -14.64 -15.92 -12.07
C ARG A 226 -15.55 -16.26 -13.23
N GLU A 227 -16.66 -16.93 -12.93
CA GLU A 227 -17.69 -17.23 -13.92
C GLU A 227 -18.59 -16.02 -14.20
N THR A 228 -19.14 -15.99 -15.41
CA THR A 228 -20.22 -15.10 -15.81
C THR A 228 -21.59 -15.77 -15.56
N PRO A 229 -22.71 -15.01 -15.47
CA PRO A 229 -22.82 -13.56 -15.65
C PRO A 229 -22.25 -12.75 -14.47
N THR A 230 -21.88 -11.49 -14.74
CA THR A 230 -21.42 -10.51 -13.74
C THR A 230 -22.17 -9.19 -13.97
N ALA A 231 -22.01 -8.22 -13.05
CA ALA A 231 -22.65 -6.92 -13.20
C ALA A 231 -22.37 -6.23 -14.56
N ILE A 232 -21.11 -6.34 -15.04
CA ILE A 232 -20.70 -5.72 -16.31
C ILE A 232 -20.80 -6.65 -17.53
N TYR A 233 -21.03 -7.94 -17.32
CA TYR A 233 -21.25 -8.95 -18.35
C TYR A 233 -22.54 -9.75 -18.09
N PRO A 234 -23.72 -9.07 -18.03
CA PRO A 234 -24.97 -9.69 -17.61
C PRO A 234 -25.54 -10.67 -18.63
N HIS A 235 -25.10 -10.60 -19.88
CA HIS A 235 -25.66 -11.42 -21.00
C HIS A 235 -24.70 -12.52 -21.47
N GLU A 236 -23.53 -12.65 -20.82
CA GLU A 236 -22.60 -13.71 -21.17
C GLU A 236 -23.13 -15.09 -20.73
N PRO A 237 -22.93 -16.12 -21.55
CA PRO A 237 -23.44 -17.48 -21.24
C PRO A 237 -22.86 -18.01 -19.92
N ALA A 238 -23.66 -18.76 -19.18
CA ALA A 238 -23.17 -19.49 -18.01
C ALA A 238 -22.02 -20.45 -18.40
N GLY A 239 -20.95 -20.47 -17.59
CA GLY A 239 -19.74 -21.24 -17.88
C GLY A 239 -18.65 -20.47 -18.63
N SER A 240 -18.99 -19.33 -19.27
CA SER A 240 -17.94 -18.39 -19.67
C SER A 240 -17.30 -17.72 -18.44
N THR A 241 -16.13 -17.16 -18.60
CA THR A 241 -15.36 -16.62 -17.48
C THR A 241 -14.73 -15.27 -17.81
N THR A 242 -14.57 -14.48 -16.76
CA THR A 242 -13.84 -13.20 -16.77
C THR A 242 -12.87 -13.14 -15.59
N LEU A 243 -12.20 -12.00 -15.40
CA LEU A 243 -11.34 -11.77 -14.24
C LEU A 243 -12.12 -11.20 -13.05
N ASN A 244 -11.69 -11.52 -11.83
CA ASN A 244 -12.21 -10.90 -10.61
C ASN A 244 -11.99 -9.39 -10.64
N THR A 245 -10.73 -8.93 -10.80
CA THR A 245 -10.45 -7.53 -11.12
C THR A 245 -10.76 -7.30 -12.58
N THR A 246 -11.78 -6.52 -12.88
CA THR A 246 -12.12 -6.18 -14.26
C THR A 246 -11.03 -5.31 -14.87
N LYS A 247 -10.78 -5.39 -16.18
CA LYS A 247 -9.84 -4.48 -16.86
C LYS A 247 -10.21 -3.02 -16.67
N HIS A 248 -11.48 -2.72 -16.47
CA HIS A 248 -12.00 -1.37 -16.23
C HIS A 248 -11.51 -0.83 -14.88
N GLN A 249 -11.70 -1.58 -13.80
CA GLN A 249 -11.23 -1.19 -12.47
C GLN A 249 -9.70 -1.11 -12.39
N GLU A 250 -9.00 -2.01 -13.09
CA GLU A 250 -7.54 -1.91 -13.22
C GLU A 250 -7.12 -0.62 -13.92
N CYS A 251 -7.78 -0.24 -15.03
CA CYS A 251 -7.49 1.02 -15.73
C CYS A 251 -7.81 2.25 -14.87
N PHE A 252 -8.93 2.24 -14.14
CA PHE A 252 -9.27 3.33 -13.23
C PHE A 252 -8.30 3.45 -12.04
N SER A 253 -7.69 2.36 -11.62
CA SER A 253 -6.60 2.38 -10.64
C SER A 253 -5.29 2.94 -11.21
N PHE A 254 -5.01 2.78 -12.51
CA PHE A 254 -3.86 3.41 -13.15
C PHE A 254 -4.04 4.92 -13.32
N MET A 255 -5.20 5.36 -13.83
CA MET A 255 -5.45 6.75 -14.21
C MET A 255 -6.87 7.16 -13.87
N ARG A 256 -7.04 8.39 -13.39
CA ARG A 256 -8.35 8.96 -13.10
C ARG A 256 -9.07 9.38 -14.39
N PRO A 257 -10.37 9.10 -14.56
CA PRO A 257 -11.14 9.46 -15.74
C PRO A 257 -11.65 10.91 -15.65
N THR A 258 -10.73 11.88 -15.56
CA THR A 258 -11.02 13.30 -15.34
C THR A 258 -10.61 14.18 -16.51
N TRP A 259 -10.68 13.64 -17.75
CA TRP A 259 -10.37 14.40 -18.98
C TRP A 259 -11.18 15.67 -19.15
N GLU A 260 -12.39 15.75 -18.58
CA GLU A 260 -13.24 16.96 -18.59
C GLU A 260 -12.60 18.17 -17.85
N ALA A 261 -11.59 17.93 -17.04
CA ALA A 261 -10.83 18.99 -16.38
C ALA A 261 -9.94 19.79 -17.36
N PHE A 262 -9.66 19.23 -18.53
CA PHE A 262 -8.73 19.76 -19.51
C PHE A 262 -9.46 20.26 -20.76
N SER A 263 -8.88 21.28 -21.43
CA SER A 263 -9.43 21.79 -22.70
C SER A 263 -9.39 20.70 -23.78
N THR A 264 -10.35 20.79 -24.72
CA THR A 264 -10.38 19.93 -25.92
C THR A 264 -9.51 20.47 -27.06
N ASP A 265 -8.78 21.56 -26.81
CA ASP A 265 -7.86 22.15 -27.79
C ASP A 265 -6.69 21.19 -28.08
N ASN A 266 -6.00 21.42 -29.18
CA ASN A 266 -4.97 20.52 -29.73
C ASN A 266 -3.83 20.14 -28.78
N ASP A 267 -3.70 20.79 -27.63
CA ASP A 267 -2.66 20.48 -26.66
C ASP A 267 -3.14 19.77 -25.38
N ASN A 268 -4.44 19.73 -25.10
CA ASN A 268 -5.06 19.13 -23.90
C ASN A 268 -4.36 19.52 -22.58
N LYS A 269 -3.72 20.70 -22.53
CA LYS A 269 -2.87 21.12 -21.41
C LYS A 269 -3.50 22.17 -20.53
N THR A 270 -4.50 22.90 -21.07
CA THR A 270 -5.17 23.97 -20.33
C THR A 270 -6.20 23.37 -19.37
N ILE A 271 -6.05 23.64 -18.08
CA ILE A 271 -7.01 23.24 -17.07
C ILE A 271 -8.19 24.21 -17.13
N ILE A 272 -9.39 23.68 -17.39
CA ILE A 272 -10.64 24.44 -17.46
C ILE A 272 -11.59 24.14 -16.30
N ARG A 273 -11.41 22.99 -15.62
CA ARG A 273 -12.20 22.56 -14.47
C ARG A 273 -11.26 22.09 -13.33
N PRO A 274 -10.63 23.03 -12.61
CA PRO A 274 -9.70 22.67 -11.51
C PRO A 274 -10.39 21.96 -10.34
N ASP A 275 -11.70 22.13 -10.20
CA ASP A 275 -12.53 21.43 -9.22
C ASP A 275 -12.56 19.90 -9.40
N LEU A 276 -12.27 19.40 -10.60
CA LEU A 276 -12.20 17.95 -10.88
C LEU A 276 -10.82 17.34 -10.58
N ILE A 277 -9.81 18.14 -10.32
CA ILE A 277 -8.42 17.73 -10.08
C ILE A 277 -7.81 18.42 -8.86
N PRO A 278 -8.50 18.42 -7.71
CA PRO A 278 -8.12 19.22 -6.53
C PRO A 278 -6.75 18.82 -5.93
N ASP A 279 -6.29 17.63 -6.20
CA ASP A 279 -5.07 17.01 -5.68
C ASP A 279 -3.91 16.95 -6.69
N LEU A 280 -4.10 17.51 -7.88
CA LEU A 280 -3.03 17.60 -8.86
C LEU A 280 -1.95 18.58 -8.37
N TYR A 281 -0.71 18.06 -8.26
CA TYR A 281 0.41 18.91 -7.87
C TYR A 281 0.67 19.98 -8.91
N PRO A 282 0.72 21.30 -8.53
CA PRO A 282 0.67 22.41 -9.49
C PRO A 282 1.79 22.46 -10.53
N THR A 283 2.97 21.92 -10.18
CA THR A 283 4.14 21.89 -11.08
C THR A 283 4.33 20.55 -11.78
N SER A 284 3.39 19.61 -11.62
CA SER A 284 3.49 18.32 -12.30
C SER A 284 3.31 18.51 -13.81
N PRO A 285 4.22 17.99 -14.63
CA PRO A 285 4.02 17.98 -16.08
C PRO A 285 2.80 17.13 -16.41
N ILE A 286 1.80 17.73 -17.05
CA ILE A 286 0.65 17.01 -17.59
C ILE A 286 0.94 16.75 -19.06
N GLN A 287 1.19 15.50 -19.39
CA GLN A 287 1.42 15.10 -20.80
C GLN A 287 0.20 14.44 -21.42
N HIS A 288 -0.81 14.18 -20.59
CA HIS A 288 -1.97 13.39 -20.98
C HIS A 288 -3.20 13.91 -20.21
N PRO A 289 -4.44 13.86 -20.78
CA PRO A 289 -5.64 14.26 -20.05
C PRO A 289 -5.98 13.38 -18.84
N PHE A 290 -5.28 12.25 -18.69
CA PHE A 290 -5.38 11.38 -17.54
C PHE A 290 -4.23 11.65 -16.57
N TYR A 291 -4.50 11.57 -15.26
CA TYR A 291 -3.47 11.72 -14.25
C TYR A 291 -3.72 10.80 -13.04
N ARG A 292 -2.67 10.64 -12.23
CA ARG A 292 -2.73 9.96 -10.94
C ARG A 292 -1.86 10.74 -9.95
N PRO A 293 -2.43 11.34 -8.89
CA PRO A 293 -1.69 12.26 -8.02
C PRO A 293 -0.83 11.54 -6.97
N GLU A 294 -1.19 10.35 -6.56
CA GLU A 294 -0.58 9.67 -5.42
C GLU A 294 0.94 9.41 -5.60
N PRO A 295 1.48 9.05 -6.79
CA PRO A 295 2.92 8.84 -6.95
C PRO A 295 3.76 10.05 -6.60
N ILE A 296 3.44 11.23 -7.13
CA ILE A 296 4.20 12.46 -6.87
C ILE A 296 3.96 12.98 -5.44
N ASN A 297 2.71 12.97 -4.96
CA ASN A 297 2.38 13.42 -3.62
C ASN A 297 3.09 12.57 -2.56
N THR A 298 3.25 11.28 -2.80
CA THR A 298 4.00 10.38 -1.93
C THR A 298 5.51 10.65 -2.01
N LEU A 299 6.06 10.87 -3.21
CA LEU A 299 7.47 11.19 -3.40
C LEU A 299 7.90 12.41 -2.57
N LEU A 300 7.11 13.47 -2.60
CA LEU A 300 7.36 14.71 -1.87
C LEU A 300 7.35 14.53 -0.34
N ARG A 301 6.70 13.48 0.15
CA ARG A 301 6.60 13.18 1.57
C ARG A 301 7.57 12.10 2.06
N LEU A 302 8.34 11.45 1.17
CA LEU A 302 9.35 10.46 1.56
C LEU A 302 10.35 10.96 2.61
N PRO A 303 10.79 12.24 2.60
CA PRO A 303 11.68 12.74 3.65
C PRO A 303 11.13 12.60 5.07
N GLN A 304 9.82 12.58 5.25
CA GLN A 304 9.16 12.49 6.55
C GLN A 304 8.94 11.04 7.03
N LEU A 305 9.31 10.04 6.23
CA LEU A 305 9.03 8.64 6.53
C LEU A 305 9.87 8.15 7.71
N ARG A 306 9.21 7.62 8.73
CA ARG A 306 9.85 7.23 10.00
C ARG A 306 10.24 5.76 10.11
N PRO A 307 9.49 4.77 9.58
CA PRO A 307 9.99 3.41 9.55
C PRO A 307 11.25 3.31 8.68
N SER A 308 12.11 2.36 8.97
CA SER A 308 13.18 1.99 8.05
C SER A 308 12.61 1.39 6.77
N VAL A 309 13.35 1.46 5.66
CA VAL A 309 12.88 1.05 4.34
C VAL A 309 13.89 0.19 3.62
N LEU A 310 13.44 -0.97 3.13
CA LEU A 310 14.15 -1.74 2.12
C LEU A 310 13.42 -1.63 0.79
N TYR A 311 14.11 -1.14 -0.23
CA TYR A 311 13.67 -1.19 -1.61
C TYR A 311 14.18 -2.45 -2.30
N ILE A 312 13.32 -3.16 -3.03
CA ILE A 312 13.71 -4.29 -3.90
C ILE A 312 13.22 -3.97 -5.31
N TYR A 313 14.14 -3.80 -6.24
CA TYR A 313 13.87 -3.41 -7.62
C TYR A 313 14.24 -4.51 -8.61
N GLY A 314 13.52 -4.59 -9.73
CA GLY A 314 13.97 -5.31 -10.90
C GLY A 314 14.93 -4.46 -11.75
N SER A 315 16.06 -5.03 -12.22
CA SER A 315 17.06 -4.26 -12.98
C SER A 315 16.58 -3.82 -14.37
N ILE A 316 15.57 -4.49 -14.91
CA ILE A 316 14.94 -4.15 -16.20
C ILE A 316 13.50 -3.62 -16.02
N SER A 317 13.16 -3.18 -14.81
CA SER A 317 11.87 -2.54 -14.54
C SER A 317 11.75 -1.21 -15.28
N ILE A 318 10.65 -1.03 -16.01
CA ILE A 318 10.36 0.20 -16.76
C ILE A 318 9.92 1.36 -15.86
N VAL A 319 9.47 1.07 -14.62
CA VAL A 319 8.96 2.09 -13.67
C VAL A 319 10.02 2.54 -12.66
N SER A 320 11.17 1.89 -12.62
CA SER A 320 12.23 2.14 -11.63
C SER A 320 13.60 2.29 -12.29
N SER A 321 13.75 3.35 -13.11
CA SER A 321 15.03 3.70 -13.72
C SER A 321 16.10 4.02 -12.65
N PRO A 322 17.40 3.86 -12.95
CA PRO A 322 18.46 4.17 -11.99
C PRO A 322 18.36 5.59 -11.38
N PRO A 323 18.06 6.67 -12.13
CA PRO A 323 17.83 7.99 -11.54
C PRO A 323 16.65 8.02 -10.56
N SER A 324 15.51 7.41 -10.92
CA SER A 324 14.33 7.36 -10.07
C SER A 324 14.58 6.56 -8.77
N ARG A 325 15.37 5.48 -8.82
CA ARG A 325 15.79 4.73 -7.64
C ARG A 325 16.67 5.58 -6.73
N SER A 326 17.70 6.23 -7.29
CA SER A 326 18.61 7.12 -6.54
C SER A 326 17.85 8.26 -5.87
N GLN A 327 16.86 8.85 -6.54
CA GLN A 327 16.00 9.89 -5.99
C GLN A 327 15.23 9.38 -4.76
N LYS A 328 14.51 8.25 -4.89
CA LYS A 328 13.79 7.64 -3.77
C LYS A 328 14.72 7.30 -2.60
N LEU A 329 15.86 6.70 -2.90
CA LEU A 329 16.85 6.32 -1.89
C LEU A 329 17.36 7.53 -1.09
N SER A 330 17.68 8.64 -1.77
CA SER A 330 18.18 9.87 -1.14
C SER A 330 17.13 10.64 -0.34
N LEU A 331 15.87 10.61 -0.79
CA LEU A 331 14.78 11.35 -0.14
C LEU A 331 14.23 10.63 1.09
N THR A 332 14.15 9.29 1.06
CA THR A 332 13.44 8.53 2.09
C THR A 332 14.06 8.73 3.47
N GLY A 333 13.24 9.23 4.40
CA GLY A 333 13.61 9.43 5.80
C GLY A 333 14.66 10.52 6.06
N SER A 334 15.01 11.34 5.04
CA SER A 334 16.09 12.32 5.14
C SER A 334 15.69 13.63 5.83
N GLY A 335 14.41 13.90 6.02
CA GLY A 335 13.91 15.13 6.64
C GLY A 335 13.90 15.08 8.17
N HIS A 336 13.67 16.23 8.81
CA HIS A 336 13.50 16.31 10.25
C HIS A 336 12.33 15.41 10.72
N GLY A 337 12.61 14.52 11.66
CA GLY A 337 11.64 13.54 12.17
C GLY A 337 11.44 12.32 11.29
N GLY A 338 12.17 12.19 10.18
CA GLY A 338 12.32 10.96 9.40
C GLY A 338 13.20 9.92 10.10
N SER A 339 13.46 8.79 9.40
CA SER A 339 14.27 7.69 9.95
C SER A 339 15.78 7.97 10.04
N GLY A 340 16.26 9.06 9.44
CA GLY A 340 17.71 9.34 9.24
C GLY A 340 18.23 8.81 7.88
N GLY A 341 17.41 8.12 7.12
CA GLY A 341 17.70 7.73 5.74
C GLY A 341 18.86 6.75 5.59
N VAL A 342 19.54 6.87 4.45
CA VAL A 342 20.72 6.05 4.12
C VAL A 342 21.87 6.30 5.10
N GLN A 343 22.03 7.52 5.59
CA GLN A 343 23.13 7.89 6.49
C GLN A 343 23.10 7.11 7.80
N GLU A 344 21.91 6.88 8.35
CA GLU A 344 21.71 6.09 9.57
C GLU A 344 21.47 4.59 9.28
N GLY A 345 21.72 4.15 8.04
CA GLY A 345 21.51 2.75 7.64
C GLY A 345 20.05 2.31 7.67
N LYS A 346 19.10 3.27 7.71
CA LYS A 346 17.65 3.02 7.79
C LYS A 346 16.98 2.90 6.43
N VAL A 347 17.72 3.12 5.36
CA VAL A 347 17.24 2.94 3.99
C VAL A 347 18.27 2.21 3.16
N LYS A 348 17.86 1.13 2.48
CA LYS A 348 18.72 0.33 1.59
C LYS A 348 17.97 -0.05 0.33
N GLU A 349 18.71 -0.41 -0.72
CA GLU A 349 18.15 -1.03 -1.92
C GLU A 349 18.83 -2.36 -2.24
N VAL A 350 18.06 -3.24 -2.88
CA VAL A 350 18.51 -4.46 -3.55
C VAL A 350 17.96 -4.44 -4.97
N VAL A 351 18.81 -4.75 -5.96
CA VAL A 351 18.43 -4.78 -7.36
C VAL A 351 18.57 -6.20 -7.89
N LEU A 352 17.45 -6.81 -8.28
CA LEU A 352 17.42 -8.17 -8.81
C LEU A 352 17.72 -8.16 -10.32
N HIS A 353 18.82 -8.79 -10.70
CA HIS A 353 19.30 -8.75 -12.08
C HIS A 353 18.40 -9.55 -13.04
N GLY A 354 18.08 -8.96 -14.20
CA GLY A 354 17.25 -9.57 -15.24
C GLY A 354 15.75 -9.64 -14.94
N ILE A 355 15.31 -9.10 -13.79
CA ILE A 355 13.92 -9.11 -13.34
C ILE A 355 13.22 -7.80 -13.72
N GLY A 356 11.95 -7.90 -14.13
CA GLY A 356 11.08 -6.79 -14.48
C GLY A 356 10.42 -6.12 -13.29
N HIS A 357 9.31 -5.42 -13.55
CA HIS A 357 8.51 -4.76 -12.52
C HIS A 357 7.85 -5.75 -11.54
N LEU A 358 7.50 -6.92 -12.00
CA LEU A 358 6.74 -7.92 -11.23
C LEU A 358 7.67 -8.78 -10.36
N VAL A 359 8.51 -8.14 -9.54
CA VAL A 359 9.55 -8.82 -8.75
C VAL A 359 8.99 -9.90 -7.84
N ALA A 360 7.81 -9.70 -7.25
CA ALA A 360 7.17 -10.69 -6.38
C ALA A 360 6.65 -11.91 -7.15
N GLN A 361 6.32 -11.75 -8.42
CA GLN A 361 5.83 -12.82 -9.29
C GLN A 361 6.96 -13.53 -10.04
N GLU A 362 7.98 -12.77 -10.48
CA GLU A 362 9.09 -13.31 -11.29
C GLU A 362 10.23 -13.88 -10.43
N ALA A 363 10.47 -13.33 -9.24
CA ALA A 363 11.63 -13.60 -8.40
C ALA A 363 11.27 -13.77 -6.91
N THR A 364 10.19 -14.49 -6.64
CA THR A 364 9.61 -14.69 -5.30
C THR A 364 10.67 -15.09 -4.28
N THR A 365 11.44 -16.12 -4.56
CA THR A 365 12.51 -16.64 -3.70
C THR A 365 13.61 -15.61 -3.46
N GLN A 366 14.06 -14.90 -4.52
CA GLN A 366 15.10 -13.87 -4.40
C GLN A 366 14.60 -12.67 -3.57
N CYS A 367 13.31 -12.31 -3.68
CA CYS A 367 12.70 -11.31 -2.81
C CYS A 367 12.77 -11.74 -1.34
N ALA A 368 12.40 -13.00 -1.03
CA ALA A 368 12.47 -13.52 0.33
C ALA A 368 13.92 -13.56 0.87
N ASP A 369 14.90 -13.94 0.03
CA ASP A 369 16.33 -13.93 0.39
C ASP A 369 16.83 -12.52 0.71
N ALA A 370 16.34 -11.49 0.00
CA ALA A 370 16.73 -10.11 0.22
C ALA A 370 16.08 -9.49 1.47
N LEU A 371 14.78 -9.76 1.70
CA LEU A 371 14.03 -9.04 2.75
C LEU A 371 14.15 -9.69 4.14
N THR A 372 14.35 -11.00 4.26
CA THR A 372 14.37 -11.65 5.58
C THR A 372 15.55 -11.26 6.46
N PRO A 373 16.81 -11.10 5.96
CA PRO A 373 17.92 -10.56 6.76
C PRO A 373 17.65 -9.12 7.23
N TRP A 374 17.03 -8.30 6.36
CA TRP A 374 16.64 -6.93 6.73
C TRP A 374 15.62 -6.93 7.87
N ILE A 375 14.57 -7.73 7.76
CA ILE A 375 13.56 -7.87 8.82
C ILE A 375 14.24 -8.28 10.13
N GLY A 376 15.12 -9.29 10.11
CA GLY A 376 15.82 -9.75 11.31
C GLY A 376 16.65 -8.64 11.98
N GLN A 377 17.33 -7.81 11.18
CA GLN A 377 18.09 -6.66 11.68
C GLN A 377 17.15 -5.63 12.33
N GLU A 378 16.03 -5.29 11.69
CA GLU A 378 15.10 -4.27 12.21
C GLU A 378 14.32 -4.77 13.44
N ILE A 379 14.01 -6.07 13.52
CA ILE A 379 13.43 -6.67 14.72
C ILE A 379 14.40 -6.65 15.89
N LYS A 380 15.70 -6.88 15.66
CA LYS A 380 16.74 -6.71 16.70
C LYS A 380 16.78 -5.27 17.21
N SER A 381 16.77 -4.28 16.31
CA SER A 381 16.74 -2.86 16.68
C SER A 381 15.45 -2.50 17.44
N TRP A 382 14.30 -3.03 17.01
CA TRP A 382 13.04 -2.83 17.71
C TRP A 382 13.05 -3.39 19.13
N ARG A 383 13.65 -4.57 19.36
CA ARG A 383 13.77 -5.17 20.72
C ARG A 383 14.54 -4.26 21.66
N ILE A 384 15.65 -3.67 21.21
CA ILE A 384 16.44 -2.71 22.01
C ILE A 384 15.57 -1.51 22.41
N GLN A 385 14.80 -0.93 21.46
CA GLN A 385 13.90 0.17 21.77
C GLN A 385 12.79 -0.22 22.75
N GLN A 386 12.32 -1.48 22.72
CA GLN A 386 11.35 -1.97 23.69
C GLN A 386 11.95 -2.12 25.09
N GLU A 387 13.21 -2.53 25.22
CA GLU A 387 13.91 -2.59 26.51
C GLU A 387 13.99 -1.19 27.14
N GLU A 388 14.40 -0.16 26.39
CA GLU A 388 14.40 1.23 26.84
C GLU A 388 12.99 1.72 27.26
N TYR A 389 11.96 1.36 26.48
CA TYR A 389 10.58 1.68 26.83
C TYR A 389 10.13 0.96 28.10
N MET A 390 10.52 -0.29 28.30
CA MET A 390 10.21 -1.06 29.53
C MET A 390 10.81 -0.40 30.76
N GLU A 391 12.04 0.14 30.71
CA GLU A 391 12.62 0.91 31.83
C GLU A 391 11.71 2.11 32.19
N TRP A 392 11.24 2.85 31.17
CA TRP A 392 10.31 3.95 31.43
C TRP A 392 9.00 3.48 32.06
N THR A 393 8.49 2.29 31.70
CA THR A 393 7.25 1.75 32.27
C THR A 393 7.37 1.36 33.74
N GLN A 394 8.57 1.16 34.28
CA GLN A 394 8.80 0.88 35.70
C GLN A 394 8.67 2.10 36.60
N LYS A 395 8.68 3.33 36.05
CA LYS A 395 8.47 4.56 36.82
C LYS A 395 7.08 4.56 37.45
N SER A 396 6.95 5.26 38.59
CA SER A 396 5.66 5.44 39.24
C SER A 396 4.65 6.13 38.31
N LEU A 397 3.36 5.93 38.58
CA LEU A 397 2.31 6.60 37.79
C LEU A 397 2.43 8.12 37.90
N VAL A 398 2.80 8.63 39.08
CA VAL A 398 3.02 10.06 39.32
C VAL A 398 4.12 10.59 38.43
N GLU A 399 5.28 9.94 38.39
CA GLU A 399 6.41 10.37 37.53
C GLU A 399 6.05 10.33 36.03
N LYS A 400 5.20 9.39 35.62
CA LYS A 400 4.75 9.25 34.22
C LYS A 400 3.70 10.28 33.80
N GLN A 401 2.93 10.83 34.75
CA GLN A 401 1.77 11.67 34.45
C GLN A 401 1.91 13.12 34.92
N THR A 402 2.96 13.47 35.67
CA THR A 402 3.16 14.82 36.18
C THR A 402 4.30 15.55 35.42
N LEU A 403 4.18 16.88 35.37
CA LEU A 403 5.21 17.74 34.79
C LEU A 403 6.47 17.70 35.67
N SER A 404 7.63 17.43 35.08
CA SER A 404 8.91 17.47 35.79
C SER A 404 9.34 18.91 36.11
N GLU A 405 10.26 19.08 37.09
CA GLU A 405 10.84 20.39 37.39
C GLU A 405 11.63 20.95 36.19
N GLU A 406 12.25 20.07 35.39
CA GLU A 406 12.90 20.46 34.13
C GLU A 406 11.89 21.03 33.12
N TRP A 407 10.71 20.41 32.98
CA TRP A 407 9.62 20.98 32.17
C TRP A 407 9.25 22.39 32.63
N LYS A 408 8.97 22.57 33.93
CA LYS A 408 8.60 23.87 34.53
C LYS A 408 9.67 24.94 34.29
N ARG A 409 10.93 24.54 34.42
CA ARG A 409 12.08 25.42 34.15
C ARG A 409 12.12 25.86 32.68
N ARG A 410 11.97 24.93 31.72
CA ARG A 410 12.05 25.23 30.29
C ARG A 410 10.86 26.05 29.78
N VAL A 411 9.69 25.90 30.35
CA VAL A 411 8.50 26.71 30.02
C VAL A 411 8.63 28.15 30.51
N GLY A 412 9.45 28.43 31.52
CA GLY A 412 9.79 29.80 31.93
C GLY A 412 8.95 30.41 33.05
N GLY A 413 8.37 29.63 33.93
CA GLY A 413 7.63 30.09 35.09
C GLY A 413 6.26 30.72 34.79
N PRO A 414 5.49 31.11 35.83
CA PRO A 414 4.14 31.61 35.64
C PRO A 414 4.12 32.98 34.96
N LEU A 415 3.17 33.18 34.07
CA LEU A 415 2.96 34.47 33.41
C LEU A 415 2.68 35.54 34.50
N LYS A 416 3.42 36.65 34.45
CA LYS A 416 3.10 37.82 35.29
C LYS A 416 1.70 38.27 34.93
N LYS A 417 0.80 38.35 35.93
CA LYS A 417 -0.49 38.96 35.74
C LYS A 417 -0.27 40.40 35.28
N THR A 418 -0.55 40.70 34.04
CA THR A 418 -0.70 42.07 33.55
C THR A 418 -1.86 42.65 34.31
N ALA A 419 -1.58 43.65 35.17
CA ALA A 419 -2.67 44.41 35.80
C ALA A 419 -3.49 45.02 34.67
N VAL A 420 -4.75 44.59 34.53
CA VAL A 420 -5.72 45.28 33.69
C VAL A 420 -5.91 46.63 34.34
N LYS A 421 -5.30 47.69 33.76
CA LYS A 421 -5.69 49.04 34.08
C LYS A 421 -7.14 49.19 33.61
N ASN A 422 -8.05 49.19 34.58
CA ASN A 422 -9.36 49.72 34.36
C ASN A 422 -9.22 51.23 34.09
N GLU A 423 -9.06 51.60 32.83
CA GLU A 423 -9.35 52.97 32.38
C GLU A 423 -10.88 53.08 32.30
N GLY A 424 -11.48 53.33 33.48
CA GLY A 424 -12.80 53.88 33.55
C GLY A 424 -12.71 55.37 33.27
N GLU A 425 -12.98 55.76 32.06
CA GLU A 425 -13.45 57.11 31.80
C GLU A 425 -14.76 57.03 31.03
N GLY A 426 -15.77 57.52 31.69
CA GLY A 426 -17.07 57.75 31.14
C GLY A 426 -17.02 58.77 30.00
N SER A 427 -17.67 58.45 28.93
CA SER A 427 -18.19 59.42 27.98
C SER A 427 -19.71 59.29 28.01
N LYS A 428 -20.33 60.25 28.67
CA LYS A 428 -21.72 60.65 28.41
C LYS A 428 -21.72 61.34 27.06
N LEU A 429 -22.43 60.76 26.09
CA LEU A 429 -23.36 61.49 25.19
C LEU A 429 -24.07 60.45 24.33
#